data_a5efa2ba137536f6331e94dbebbcb1c9
#
_entry.id   a5efa2ba137536f6331e94dbebbcb1c9
#
_cell.length_a   1.000
_cell.length_b   1.000
_cell.length_c   1.000
_cell.angle_alpha   90.00
_cell.angle_beta   90.00
_cell.angle_gamma   90.00
#
_symmetry.space_group_name_H-M   'P 1'
#
loop_
_entity.id
_entity.type
_entity.pdbx_description
1 polymer ?
#
loop_
_entity_poly.entity_id
_entity_poly.type
_entity_poly.pdbx_seq_one_letter_code
_entity_poly.pdbx_strand_id
1 'polypeptide(L)'
;MKRAVIFDMYETLITHYHSPLYFGAEMAEDAGIPTDIFQSRWRSTESERSIGKVTLEAVLESILRENDCYSEILLKKIVKKRIATKEDCFNHLHSEIIPMLSALKNKGFLLGLISNCFSEEAAVIRRSELFPYFDAVYLSYEQGIQKPEEEIFQRCMDHLSVEAERCIYIGDGGSNELETARKLGMKAAQAVWYLKEGTSQPAKRMHDFYQIEKPLDLLNFVDIG
;
A
#
# COMPACT_ATOMS: atom_id res chain seq x y z
N MET A 1 -13.68 3.85 25.95
CA MET A 1 -12.23 3.79 25.67
C MET A 1 -12.04 3.76 24.14
N LYS A 2 -10.98 4.41 23.61
CA LYS A 2 -10.72 4.46 22.18
C LYS A 2 -10.39 3.08 21.61
N ARG A 3 -10.84 2.79 20.39
CA ARG A 3 -10.49 1.61 19.57
C ARG A 3 -10.05 2.08 18.21
N ALA A 4 -9.16 1.35 17.54
CA ALA A 4 -8.69 1.71 16.22
C ALA A 4 -8.80 0.54 15.23
N VAL A 5 -8.99 0.88 13.96
CA VAL A 5 -8.77 -0.03 12.82
C VAL A 5 -7.63 0.56 11.98
N ILE A 6 -6.59 -0.23 11.78
CA ILE A 6 -5.40 0.16 11.01
C ILE A 6 -5.41 -0.64 9.71
N PHE A 7 -5.31 0.04 8.59
CA PHE A 7 -5.38 -0.55 7.26
C PHE A 7 -4.03 -0.53 6.55
N ASP A 8 -3.78 -1.54 5.73
CA ASP A 8 -2.91 -1.42 4.58
C ASP A 8 -3.64 -0.66 3.44
N MET A 9 -2.89 -0.18 2.45
CA MET A 9 -3.44 0.55 1.30
C MET A 9 -3.63 -0.36 0.08
N TYR A 10 -2.52 -0.87 -0.46
CA TYR A 10 -2.54 -1.61 -1.73
C TYR A 10 -3.05 -3.03 -1.55
N GLU A 11 -3.89 -3.47 -2.49
CA GLU A 11 -4.59 -4.77 -2.45
C GLU A 11 -5.52 -4.94 -1.23
N THR A 12 -5.73 -3.83 -0.48
CA THR A 12 -6.61 -3.76 0.69
C THR A 12 -7.67 -2.68 0.52
N LEU A 13 -7.31 -1.41 0.39
CA LEU A 13 -8.25 -0.32 0.15
C LEU A 13 -8.37 0.03 -1.33
N ILE A 14 -7.29 -0.14 -2.07
CA ILE A 14 -7.21 -0.02 -3.53
C ILE A 14 -6.51 -1.25 -4.11
N THR A 15 -6.61 -1.43 -5.42
CA THR A 15 -5.86 -2.47 -6.13
C THR A 15 -5.23 -1.94 -7.41
N HIS A 16 -4.03 -2.43 -7.71
CA HIS A 16 -3.37 -2.16 -8.99
C HIS A 16 -4.05 -2.90 -10.16
N TYR A 17 -4.73 -4.01 -9.89
CA TYR A 17 -5.18 -4.96 -10.90
C TYR A 17 -6.53 -4.60 -11.56
N HIS A 18 -7.13 -3.48 -11.16
CA HIS A 18 -8.31 -2.91 -11.84
C HIS A 18 -7.95 -1.74 -12.77
N SER A 19 -6.68 -1.37 -12.83
CA SER A 19 -6.13 -0.33 -13.70
C SER A 19 -5.14 -0.94 -14.70
N PRO A 20 -4.83 -0.25 -15.81
CA PRO A 20 -3.72 -0.66 -16.67
C PRO A 20 -2.42 -0.73 -15.86
N LEU A 21 -1.73 -1.87 -15.92
CA LEU A 21 -0.48 -2.06 -15.21
C LEU A 21 0.63 -1.21 -15.85
N TYR A 22 1.45 -0.58 -15.02
CA TYR A 22 2.65 0.13 -15.45
C TYR A 22 3.76 -0.07 -14.42
N PHE A 23 4.41 -1.23 -14.51
CA PHE A 23 5.50 -1.66 -13.65
C PHE A 23 6.83 -1.68 -14.43
N GLY A 24 7.80 -2.44 -13.94
CA GLY A 24 9.13 -2.49 -14.53
C GLY A 24 9.16 -2.96 -15.99
N ALA A 25 8.28 -3.85 -16.40
CA ALA A 25 8.23 -4.35 -17.78
C ALA A 25 7.73 -3.27 -18.74
N GLU A 26 6.64 -2.60 -18.42
CA GLU A 26 6.03 -1.56 -19.25
C GLU A 26 6.92 -0.30 -19.30
N MET A 27 7.62 0.01 -18.20
CA MET A 27 8.61 1.09 -18.18
C MET A 27 9.84 0.76 -19.04
N ALA A 28 10.28 -0.50 -19.03
CA ALA A 28 11.37 -0.97 -19.88
C ALA A 28 11.02 -0.84 -21.36
N GLU A 29 9.79 -1.23 -21.75
CA GLU A 29 9.27 -1.07 -23.11
C GLU A 29 9.27 0.39 -23.55
N ASP A 30 8.70 1.29 -22.72
CA ASP A 30 8.70 2.73 -23.01
C ASP A 30 10.12 3.34 -23.10
N ALA A 31 11.07 2.79 -22.34
CA ALA A 31 12.47 3.21 -22.35
C ALA A 31 13.29 2.62 -23.53
N GLY A 32 12.78 1.57 -24.19
CA GLY A 32 13.53 0.83 -25.21
C GLY A 32 14.69 0.01 -24.63
N ILE A 33 14.63 -0.35 -23.35
CA ILE A 33 15.67 -1.13 -22.64
C ILE A 33 15.17 -2.58 -22.53
N PRO A 34 16.05 -3.60 -22.70
CA PRO A 34 15.69 -4.99 -22.44
C PRO A 34 15.09 -5.16 -21.05
N THR A 35 13.96 -5.87 -20.96
CA THR A 35 13.15 -5.96 -19.74
C THR A 35 13.92 -6.53 -18.55
N ASP A 36 14.76 -7.53 -18.78
CA ASP A 36 15.60 -8.15 -17.75
C ASP A 36 16.63 -7.18 -17.16
N ILE A 37 17.28 -6.37 -18.02
CA ILE A 37 18.23 -5.33 -17.60
C ILE A 37 17.53 -4.26 -16.75
N PHE A 38 16.43 -3.72 -17.27
CA PHE A 38 15.66 -2.70 -16.56
C PHE A 38 15.14 -3.23 -15.23
N GLN A 39 14.48 -4.39 -15.22
CA GLN A 39 13.90 -4.96 -14.01
C GLN A 39 14.95 -5.34 -12.97
N SER A 40 16.12 -5.83 -13.38
CA SER A 40 17.22 -6.12 -12.44
C SER A 40 17.61 -4.86 -11.66
N ARG A 41 17.84 -3.77 -12.38
CA ARG A 41 18.20 -2.48 -11.75
C ARG A 41 17.06 -1.87 -10.96
N TRP A 42 15.83 -1.95 -11.46
CA TRP A 42 14.63 -1.47 -10.79
C TRP A 42 14.39 -2.19 -9.44
N ARG A 43 14.51 -3.51 -9.41
CA ARG A 43 14.33 -4.32 -8.19
C ARG A 43 15.45 -4.09 -7.19
N SER A 44 16.69 -3.89 -7.63
CA SER A 44 17.82 -3.64 -6.70
C SER A 44 17.66 -2.39 -5.86
N THR A 45 16.82 -1.43 -6.28
CA THR A 45 16.54 -0.18 -5.56
C THR A 45 15.23 -0.21 -4.76
N GLU A 46 14.51 -1.33 -4.74
CA GLU A 46 13.16 -1.42 -4.16
C GLU A 46 13.11 -1.01 -2.69
N SER A 47 14.01 -1.56 -1.88
CA SER A 47 14.10 -1.23 -0.46
C SER A 47 14.42 0.26 -0.25
N GLU A 48 15.38 0.81 -1.00
CA GLU A 48 15.77 2.22 -0.87
C GLU A 48 14.65 3.18 -1.29
N ARG A 49 13.89 2.81 -2.34
CA ARG A 49 12.71 3.57 -2.77
C ARG A 49 11.59 3.52 -1.73
N SER A 50 11.37 2.34 -1.12
CA SER A 50 10.31 2.15 -0.13
C SER A 50 10.55 2.93 1.17
N ILE A 51 11.80 3.14 1.56
CA ILE A 51 12.16 3.88 2.78
C ILE A 51 12.65 5.32 2.51
N GLY A 52 12.36 5.84 1.33
CA GLY A 52 12.60 7.26 1.01
C GLY A 52 14.05 7.67 0.77
N LYS A 53 14.99 6.73 0.59
CA LYS A 53 16.38 7.05 0.27
C LYS A 53 16.58 7.54 -1.14
N VAL A 54 15.75 7.09 -2.08
CA VAL A 54 15.78 7.50 -3.48
C VAL A 54 14.36 7.73 -4.00
N THR A 55 14.20 8.66 -4.96
CA THR A 55 12.92 8.96 -5.62
C THR A 55 12.75 8.15 -6.90
N LEU A 56 11.52 8.13 -7.42
CA LEU A 56 11.22 7.56 -8.73
C LEU A 56 12.10 8.16 -9.83
N GLU A 57 12.17 9.49 -9.89
CA GLU A 57 12.92 10.22 -10.90
C GLU A 57 14.41 9.89 -10.86
N ALA A 58 15.00 9.87 -9.66
CA ALA A 58 16.42 9.58 -9.49
C ALA A 58 16.81 8.17 -9.98
N VAL A 59 15.97 7.18 -9.67
CA VAL A 59 16.21 5.79 -10.11
C VAL A 59 16.02 5.65 -11.62
N LEU A 60 14.95 6.23 -12.18
CA LEU A 60 14.73 6.20 -13.62
C LEU A 60 15.83 6.92 -14.38
N GLU A 61 16.27 8.10 -13.91
CA GLU A 61 17.40 8.82 -14.53
C GLU A 61 18.68 7.95 -14.53
N SER A 62 19.00 7.29 -13.41
CA SER A 62 20.15 6.39 -13.32
C SER A 62 20.05 5.25 -14.36
N ILE A 63 18.90 4.57 -14.41
CA ILE A 63 18.66 3.47 -15.35
C ILE A 63 18.81 3.94 -16.81
N LEU A 64 18.21 5.07 -17.16
CA LEU A 64 18.27 5.62 -18.51
C LEU A 64 19.69 6.04 -18.92
N ARG A 65 20.47 6.62 -18.00
CA ARG A 65 21.87 6.99 -18.23
C ARG A 65 22.78 5.76 -18.38
N GLU A 66 22.59 4.76 -17.52
CA GLU A 66 23.35 3.50 -17.57
C GLU A 66 23.15 2.73 -18.89
N ASN A 67 22.06 3.02 -19.62
CA ASN A 67 21.72 2.38 -20.90
C ASN A 67 21.78 3.36 -22.10
N ASP A 68 22.47 4.48 -21.99
CA ASP A 68 22.72 5.47 -23.05
C ASP A 68 21.45 5.99 -23.75
N CYS A 69 20.28 5.95 -23.06
CA CYS A 69 18.99 6.40 -23.62
C CYS A 69 18.35 7.56 -22.85
N TYR A 70 19.10 8.21 -21.95
CA TYR A 70 18.57 9.32 -21.19
C TYR A 70 18.19 10.52 -22.07
N SER A 71 16.96 10.96 -21.88
CA SER A 71 16.53 12.31 -22.25
C SER A 71 15.51 12.80 -21.24
N GLU A 72 15.48 14.11 -20.98
CA GLU A 72 14.51 14.72 -20.06
C GLU A 72 13.06 14.47 -20.50
N ILE A 73 12.82 14.44 -21.82
CA ILE A 73 11.50 14.14 -22.39
C ILE A 73 11.07 12.72 -22.06
N LEU A 74 11.97 11.74 -22.24
CA LEU A 74 11.69 10.34 -21.96
C LEU A 74 11.47 10.10 -20.47
N LEU A 75 12.34 10.66 -19.60
CA LEU A 75 12.17 10.60 -18.15
C LEU A 75 10.80 11.13 -17.73
N LYS A 76 10.45 12.34 -18.15
CA LYS A 76 9.15 12.96 -17.84
C LYS A 76 7.97 12.14 -18.37
N LYS A 77 8.08 11.52 -19.55
CA LYS A 77 7.05 10.64 -20.10
C LYS A 77 6.78 9.45 -19.19
N ILE A 78 7.86 8.73 -18.79
CA ILE A 78 7.75 7.53 -17.94
C ILE A 78 7.21 7.90 -16.56
N VAL A 79 7.75 8.93 -15.92
CA VAL A 79 7.30 9.42 -14.60
C VAL A 79 5.81 9.80 -14.65
N LYS A 80 5.39 10.61 -15.62
CA LYS A 80 3.99 11.01 -15.78
C LYS A 80 3.06 9.81 -15.93
N LYS A 81 3.45 8.82 -16.77
CA LYS A 81 2.64 7.62 -16.99
C LYS A 81 2.55 6.76 -15.72
N ARG A 82 3.67 6.64 -14.97
CA ARG A 82 3.71 5.93 -13.69
C ARG A 82 2.78 6.57 -12.65
N ILE A 83 2.84 7.88 -12.50
CA ILE A 83 1.97 8.62 -11.57
C ILE A 83 0.50 8.46 -11.97
N ALA A 84 0.18 8.63 -13.26
CA ALA A 84 -1.19 8.53 -13.75
C ALA A 84 -1.82 7.16 -13.48
N THR A 85 -1.06 6.07 -13.63
CA THR A 85 -1.57 4.73 -13.29
C THR A 85 -1.77 4.52 -11.80
N LYS A 86 -0.98 5.17 -10.94
CA LYS A 86 -1.20 5.15 -9.49
C LYS A 86 -2.43 5.96 -9.07
N GLU A 87 -2.66 7.10 -9.71
CA GLU A 87 -3.89 7.88 -9.53
C GLU A 87 -5.12 7.11 -9.98
N ASP A 88 -5.03 6.41 -11.10
CA ASP A 88 -6.14 5.63 -11.66
C ASP A 88 -6.62 4.49 -10.74
N CYS A 89 -5.75 3.93 -9.90
CA CYS A 89 -6.15 2.93 -8.90
C CYS A 89 -7.27 3.42 -7.97
N PHE A 90 -7.32 4.72 -7.69
CA PHE A 90 -8.35 5.33 -6.84
C PHE A 90 -9.70 5.52 -7.56
N ASN A 91 -9.73 5.47 -8.91
CA ASN A 91 -10.96 5.51 -9.69
C ASN A 91 -11.69 4.16 -9.72
N HIS A 92 -11.07 3.10 -9.22
CA HIS A 92 -11.57 1.72 -9.29
C HIS A 92 -11.76 1.08 -7.91
N LEU A 93 -12.14 1.89 -6.91
CA LEU A 93 -12.44 1.40 -5.56
C LEU A 93 -13.56 0.37 -5.58
N HIS A 94 -13.45 -0.65 -4.73
CA HIS A 94 -14.62 -1.46 -4.41
C HIS A 94 -15.71 -0.55 -3.81
N SER A 95 -16.95 -0.67 -4.29
CA SER A 95 -18.06 0.23 -3.94
C SER A 95 -18.35 0.34 -2.43
N GLU A 96 -17.90 -0.65 -1.65
CA GLU A 96 -18.11 -0.70 -0.21
C GLU A 96 -16.95 -0.06 0.60
N ILE A 97 -15.83 0.36 0.01
CA ILE A 97 -14.68 0.93 0.76
C ILE A 97 -15.09 2.20 1.50
N ILE A 98 -15.60 3.20 0.80
CA ILE A 98 -16.03 4.46 1.42
C ILE A 98 -17.17 4.24 2.43
N PRO A 99 -18.23 3.46 2.13
CA PRO A 99 -19.23 3.09 3.12
C PRO A 99 -18.67 2.43 4.37
N MET A 100 -17.72 1.49 4.23
CA MET A 100 -17.05 0.82 5.35
C MET A 100 -16.29 1.81 6.24
N LEU A 101 -15.41 2.66 5.65
CA LEU A 101 -14.64 3.66 6.39
C LEU A 101 -15.58 4.63 7.13
N SER A 102 -16.63 5.10 6.47
CA SER A 102 -17.63 5.98 7.07
C SER A 102 -18.36 5.32 8.25
N ALA A 103 -18.75 4.05 8.09
CA ALA A 103 -19.43 3.30 9.14
C ALA A 103 -18.53 3.06 10.37
N LEU A 104 -17.25 2.77 10.17
CA LEU A 104 -16.26 2.63 11.25
C LEU A 104 -16.09 3.95 12.02
N LYS A 105 -15.97 5.08 11.31
CA LYS A 105 -15.91 6.42 11.94
C LYS A 105 -17.18 6.69 12.76
N ASN A 106 -18.37 6.39 12.21
CA ASN A 106 -19.65 6.57 12.89
C ASN A 106 -19.78 5.67 14.13
N LYS A 107 -19.14 4.50 14.16
CA LYS A 107 -19.03 3.62 15.34
C LYS A 107 -17.98 4.12 16.36
N GLY A 108 -17.28 5.22 16.08
CA GLY A 108 -16.29 5.83 16.98
C GLY A 108 -14.90 5.18 16.92
N PHE A 109 -14.58 4.42 15.88
CA PHE A 109 -13.22 3.95 15.66
C PHE A 109 -12.32 5.07 15.14
N LEU A 110 -11.08 5.12 15.64
CA LEU A 110 -10.00 5.84 14.98
C LEU A 110 -9.47 4.99 13.82
N LEU A 111 -9.12 5.64 12.72
CA LEU A 111 -8.61 4.94 11.53
C LEU A 111 -7.13 5.27 11.32
N GLY A 112 -6.31 4.22 11.25
CA GLY A 112 -4.90 4.29 10.88
C GLY A 112 -4.67 3.76 9.48
N LEU A 113 -3.60 4.25 8.84
CA LEU A 113 -3.08 3.73 7.58
C LEU A 113 -1.59 3.47 7.72
N ILE A 114 -1.15 2.26 7.40
CA ILE A 114 0.27 1.90 7.28
C ILE A 114 0.49 1.26 5.92
N SER A 115 1.27 1.90 5.05
CA SER A 115 1.49 1.42 3.69
C SER A 115 2.97 1.40 3.33
N ASN A 116 3.46 0.28 2.81
CA ASN A 116 4.72 0.25 2.07
C ASN A 116 4.47 0.89 0.70
N CYS A 117 5.19 1.96 0.39
CA CYS A 117 4.96 2.73 -0.83
C CYS A 117 6.22 3.49 -1.24
N PHE A 118 6.24 3.92 -2.49
CA PHE A 118 7.31 4.73 -3.08
C PHE A 118 6.93 6.21 -3.12
N SER A 119 7.84 7.07 -3.60
CA SER A 119 7.66 8.53 -3.63
C SER A 119 6.37 8.96 -4.35
N GLU A 120 6.13 8.41 -5.53
CA GLU A 120 4.96 8.71 -6.35
C GLU A 120 3.67 8.20 -5.72
N GLU A 121 3.74 7.04 -5.08
CA GLU A 121 2.59 6.42 -4.39
C GLU A 121 2.21 7.22 -3.14
N ALA A 122 3.19 7.62 -2.33
CA ALA A 122 2.97 8.49 -1.17
C ALA A 122 2.29 9.81 -1.58
N ALA A 123 2.77 10.44 -2.65
CA ALA A 123 2.20 11.67 -3.16
C ALA A 123 0.74 11.50 -3.65
N VAL A 124 0.42 10.37 -4.29
CA VAL A 124 -0.95 10.06 -4.75
C VAL A 124 -1.86 9.76 -3.56
N ILE A 125 -1.44 8.95 -2.59
CA ILE A 125 -2.20 8.64 -1.38
C ILE A 125 -2.60 9.94 -0.66
N ARG A 126 -1.67 10.88 -0.49
CA ARG A 126 -1.90 12.17 0.17
C ARG A 126 -2.98 13.04 -0.49
N ARG A 127 -3.17 12.89 -1.81
CA ARG A 127 -4.16 13.65 -2.59
C ARG A 127 -5.45 12.87 -2.82
N SER A 128 -5.53 11.62 -2.41
CA SER A 128 -6.68 10.74 -2.67
C SER A 128 -7.90 11.12 -1.84
N GLU A 129 -9.07 10.73 -2.32
CA GLU A 129 -10.33 10.85 -1.59
C GLU A 129 -10.39 10.02 -0.29
N LEU A 130 -9.52 9.00 -0.15
CA LEU A 130 -9.44 8.17 1.04
C LEU A 130 -8.66 8.84 2.17
N PHE A 131 -7.70 9.74 1.84
CA PHE A 131 -6.81 10.34 2.82
C PHE A 131 -7.54 11.02 4.01
N PRO A 132 -8.63 11.79 3.81
CA PRO A 132 -9.34 12.45 4.90
C PRO A 132 -10.01 11.54 5.93
N TYR A 133 -10.14 10.23 5.64
CA TYR A 133 -10.72 9.28 6.58
C TYR A 133 -9.78 8.91 7.72
N PHE A 134 -8.47 9.04 7.54
CA PHE A 134 -7.47 8.54 8.47
C PHE A 134 -7.06 9.57 9.52
N ASP A 135 -7.06 9.15 10.78
CA ASP A 135 -6.59 9.93 11.93
C ASP A 135 -5.06 9.84 12.08
N ALA A 136 -4.43 8.77 11.56
CA ALA A 136 -2.99 8.59 11.53
C ALA A 136 -2.57 7.92 10.21
N VAL A 137 -1.54 8.45 9.54
CA VAL A 137 -1.04 7.94 8.25
C VAL A 137 0.48 7.77 8.30
N TYR A 138 0.93 6.54 8.09
CA TYR A 138 2.33 6.13 8.12
C TYR A 138 2.70 5.47 6.80
N LEU A 139 3.33 6.24 5.93
CA LEU A 139 3.81 5.82 4.62
C LEU A 139 5.29 5.52 4.71
N SER A 140 5.73 4.32 4.35
CA SER A 140 7.11 3.87 4.53
C SER A 140 8.14 4.83 3.92
N TYR A 141 7.84 5.36 2.73
CA TYR A 141 8.66 6.37 2.06
C TYR A 141 8.93 7.59 2.93
N GLU A 142 7.94 8.06 3.69
CA GLU A 142 8.05 9.25 4.55
C GLU A 142 8.67 8.91 5.90
N GLN A 143 8.50 7.68 6.36
CA GLN A 143 8.93 7.24 7.69
C GLN A 143 10.37 6.75 7.75
N GLY A 144 10.97 6.39 6.61
CA GLY A 144 12.30 5.79 6.57
C GLY A 144 12.36 4.34 7.09
N ILE A 145 11.20 3.75 7.36
CA ILE A 145 11.01 2.36 7.82
C ILE A 145 9.77 1.77 7.12
N GLN A 146 9.69 0.45 7.04
CA GLN A 146 8.61 -0.21 6.31
C GLN A 146 8.10 -1.45 7.05
N LYS A 147 6.90 -1.92 6.71
CA LYS A 147 6.42 -3.24 7.13
C LYS A 147 7.36 -4.32 6.58
N PRO A 148 7.70 -5.36 7.35
CA PRO A 148 7.12 -5.77 8.64
C PRO A 148 7.83 -5.21 9.90
N GLU A 149 8.61 -4.13 9.82
CA GLU A 149 9.26 -3.56 10.99
C GLU A 149 8.22 -3.12 12.04
N GLU A 150 8.35 -3.60 13.28
CA GLU A 150 7.39 -3.33 14.37
C GLU A 150 7.26 -1.84 14.66
N GLU A 151 8.32 -1.08 14.45
CA GLU A 151 8.37 0.35 14.76
C GLU A 151 7.32 1.17 13.99
N ILE A 152 7.02 0.84 12.73
CA ILE A 152 6.01 1.60 11.96
C ILE A 152 4.60 1.40 12.53
N PHE A 153 4.31 0.19 13.06
CA PHE A 153 3.04 -0.09 13.75
C PHE A 153 2.97 0.66 15.07
N GLN A 154 4.06 0.62 15.87
CA GLN A 154 4.12 1.31 17.15
C GLN A 154 3.90 2.81 16.98
N ARG A 155 4.59 3.45 16.04
CA ARG A 155 4.40 4.88 15.75
C ARG A 155 2.94 5.21 15.40
N CYS A 156 2.27 4.34 14.64
CA CYS A 156 0.86 4.54 14.29
C CYS A 156 -0.03 4.43 15.52
N MET A 157 0.16 3.42 16.37
CA MET A 157 -0.60 3.24 17.61
C MET A 157 -0.40 4.39 18.59
N ASP A 158 0.84 4.84 18.77
CA ASP A 158 1.19 5.98 19.64
C ASP A 158 0.48 7.26 19.18
N HIS A 159 0.47 7.53 17.87
CA HIS A 159 -0.25 8.67 17.31
C HIS A 159 -1.76 8.60 17.59
N LEU A 160 -2.36 7.42 17.41
CA LEU A 160 -3.78 7.21 17.72
C LEU A 160 -4.05 7.22 19.22
N SER A 161 -3.03 7.06 20.04
CA SER A 161 -3.14 6.88 21.51
C SER A 161 -4.06 5.70 21.86
N VAL A 162 -3.79 4.53 21.23
CA VAL A 162 -4.55 3.28 21.39
C VAL A 162 -3.59 2.11 21.59
N GLU A 163 -3.82 1.30 22.63
CA GLU A 163 -3.03 0.11 22.91
C GLU A 163 -3.31 -0.99 21.88
N ALA A 164 -2.32 -1.88 21.66
CA ALA A 164 -2.36 -2.91 20.62
C ALA A 164 -3.60 -3.82 20.71
N GLU A 165 -3.99 -4.24 21.91
CA GLU A 165 -5.15 -5.10 22.16
C GLU A 165 -6.49 -4.46 21.76
N ARG A 166 -6.49 -3.15 21.51
CA ARG A 166 -7.65 -2.36 21.05
C ARG A 166 -7.55 -1.95 19.60
N CYS A 167 -6.49 -2.39 18.94
CA CYS A 167 -6.26 -2.18 17.53
C CYS A 167 -6.64 -3.43 16.73
N ILE A 168 -7.24 -3.21 15.59
CA ILE A 168 -7.51 -4.24 14.58
C ILE A 168 -6.71 -3.86 13.35
N TYR A 169 -5.89 -4.77 12.85
CA TYR A 169 -5.13 -4.57 11.62
C TYR A 169 -5.79 -5.33 10.46
N ILE A 170 -5.95 -4.65 9.34
CA ILE A 170 -6.56 -5.18 8.11
C ILE A 170 -5.60 -4.97 6.95
N GLY A 171 -5.19 -6.06 6.31
CA GLY A 171 -4.30 -6.06 5.16
C GLY A 171 -4.47 -7.30 4.30
N ASP A 172 -3.83 -7.32 3.13
CA ASP A 172 -3.83 -8.47 2.23
C ASP A 172 -2.84 -9.58 2.64
N GLY A 173 -1.89 -9.27 3.53
CA GLY A 173 -0.85 -10.18 4.01
C GLY A 173 0.44 -10.15 3.19
N GLY A 174 0.55 -9.23 2.21
CA GLY A 174 1.67 -9.18 1.26
C GLY A 174 3.05 -8.84 1.85
N SER A 175 3.12 -8.27 3.05
CA SER A 175 4.36 -7.78 3.70
C SER A 175 4.61 -8.38 5.08
N ASN A 176 4.14 -9.59 5.37
CA ASN A 176 4.13 -10.22 6.71
C ASN A 176 3.51 -9.32 7.79
N GLU A 177 2.61 -8.46 7.39
CA GLU A 177 2.04 -7.40 8.22
C GLU A 177 1.02 -7.95 9.22
N LEU A 178 0.28 -8.99 8.84
CA LEU A 178 -0.72 -9.62 9.70
C LEU A 178 -0.05 -10.38 10.85
N GLU A 179 1.06 -11.07 10.57
CA GLU A 179 1.88 -11.75 11.56
C GLU A 179 2.49 -10.75 12.54
N THR A 180 3.00 -9.63 12.03
CA THR A 180 3.59 -8.57 12.86
C THR A 180 2.53 -7.91 13.74
N ALA A 181 1.36 -7.58 13.18
CA ALA A 181 0.25 -7.01 13.96
C ALA A 181 -0.18 -7.96 15.09
N ARG A 182 -0.35 -9.26 14.79
CA ARG A 182 -0.68 -10.28 15.79
C ARG A 182 0.40 -10.43 16.86
N LYS A 183 1.68 -10.41 16.48
CA LYS A 183 2.82 -10.45 17.41
C LYS A 183 2.82 -9.28 18.38
N LEU A 184 2.42 -8.11 17.91
CA LEU A 184 2.29 -6.90 18.74
C LEU A 184 1.04 -6.90 19.65
N GLY A 185 0.16 -7.89 19.54
CA GLY A 185 -1.06 -8.01 20.35
C GLY A 185 -2.32 -7.45 19.70
N MET A 186 -2.24 -7.02 18.43
CA MET A 186 -3.43 -6.58 17.70
C MET A 186 -4.27 -7.78 17.26
N LYS A 187 -5.58 -7.58 17.11
CA LYS A 187 -6.42 -8.47 16.32
C LYS A 187 -6.13 -8.22 14.84
N ALA A 188 -5.86 -9.27 14.06
CA ALA A 188 -5.54 -9.12 12.64
C ALA A 188 -6.46 -9.97 11.77
N ALA A 189 -6.86 -9.44 10.60
CA ALA A 189 -7.66 -10.16 9.62
C ALA A 189 -7.20 -9.85 8.19
N GLN A 190 -7.31 -10.85 7.32
CA GLN A 190 -6.95 -10.73 5.92
C GLN A 190 -8.10 -10.16 5.10
N ALA A 191 -7.84 -9.10 4.37
CA ALA A 191 -8.70 -8.59 3.31
C ALA A 191 -8.51 -9.44 2.05
N VAL A 192 -9.56 -10.10 1.58
CA VAL A 192 -9.47 -10.97 0.38
C VAL A 192 -10.37 -10.52 -0.77
N TRP A 193 -11.06 -9.41 -0.66
CA TRP A 193 -11.99 -8.91 -1.69
C TRP A 193 -11.33 -8.46 -2.99
N TYR A 194 -10.01 -8.16 -2.98
CA TYR A 194 -9.23 -7.91 -4.20
C TYR A 194 -8.37 -9.10 -4.62
N LEU A 195 -8.32 -10.15 -3.80
CA LEU A 195 -7.49 -11.31 -4.08
C LEU A 195 -8.11 -12.13 -5.23
N LYS A 196 -7.33 -12.35 -6.28
CA LYS A 196 -7.71 -13.17 -7.42
C LYS A 196 -6.76 -14.35 -7.57
N GLU A 197 -7.27 -15.56 -7.45
CA GLU A 197 -6.52 -16.78 -7.72
C GLU A 197 -6.01 -16.79 -9.17
N GLY A 198 -4.80 -17.32 -9.36
CA GLY A 198 -4.17 -17.44 -10.68
C GLY A 198 -3.63 -16.13 -11.27
N THR A 199 -3.58 -15.04 -10.50
CA THR A 199 -2.96 -13.78 -10.90
C THR A 199 -1.52 -13.67 -10.37
N SER A 200 -0.80 -12.60 -10.79
CA SER A 200 0.53 -12.28 -10.29
C SER A 200 0.53 -11.55 -8.94
N GLN A 201 -0.60 -11.49 -8.25
CA GLN A 201 -0.68 -10.91 -6.90
C GLN A 201 0.24 -11.65 -5.94
N PRO A 202 1.05 -10.94 -5.12
CA PRO A 202 2.00 -11.57 -4.21
C PRO A 202 1.30 -12.30 -3.05
N ALA A 203 0.20 -11.76 -2.54
CA ALA A 203 -0.55 -12.35 -1.45
C ALA A 203 -1.41 -13.53 -1.89
N LYS A 204 -1.59 -14.48 -0.97
CA LYS A 204 -2.48 -15.64 -1.10
C LYS A 204 -3.37 -15.73 0.13
N ARG A 205 -4.44 -16.53 0.05
CA ARG A 205 -5.28 -16.80 1.24
C ARG A 205 -4.46 -17.41 2.37
N MET A 206 -4.55 -16.81 3.55
CA MET A 206 -3.81 -17.18 4.74
C MET A 206 -4.75 -17.85 5.74
N HIS A 207 -4.68 -19.18 5.85
CA HIS A 207 -5.61 -19.97 6.68
C HIS A 207 -5.52 -19.68 8.19
N ASP A 208 -4.42 -19.09 8.64
CA ASP A 208 -4.18 -18.74 10.05
C ASP A 208 -4.82 -17.40 10.46
N PHE A 209 -5.44 -16.70 9.53
CA PHE A 209 -6.13 -15.43 9.76
C PHE A 209 -7.59 -15.49 9.33
N TYR A 210 -8.43 -14.74 10.04
CA TYR A 210 -9.81 -14.54 9.62
C TYR A 210 -9.82 -13.80 8.27
N GLN A 211 -10.58 -14.32 7.32
CA GLN A 211 -10.69 -13.77 5.98
C GLN A 211 -11.96 -12.95 5.86
N ILE A 212 -11.83 -11.70 5.39
CA ILE A 212 -12.95 -10.80 5.16
C ILE A 212 -13.17 -10.72 3.66
N GLU A 213 -14.31 -11.26 3.20
CA GLU A 213 -14.62 -11.43 1.77
C GLU A 213 -15.12 -10.15 1.11
N LYS A 214 -15.75 -9.24 1.88
CA LYS A 214 -16.24 -7.94 1.40
C LYS A 214 -15.91 -6.85 2.40
N PRO A 215 -15.66 -5.61 1.97
CA PRO A 215 -15.32 -4.54 2.89
C PRO A 215 -16.34 -4.33 4.02
N LEU A 216 -17.64 -4.37 3.74
CA LEU A 216 -18.67 -4.19 4.78
C LEU A 216 -18.73 -5.33 5.80
N ASP A 217 -18.26 -6.53 5.47
CA ASP A 217 -18.18 -7.65 6.43
C ASP A 217 -17.23 -7.35 7.61
N LEU A 218 -16.31 -6.40 7.43
CA LEU A 218 -15.45 -5.91 8.51
C LEU A 218 -16.26 -5.38 9.70
N LEU A 219 -17.43 -4.79 9.46
CA LEU A 219 -18.29 -4.26 10.53
C LEU A 219 -18.73 -5.34 11.50
N ASN A 220 -18.97 -6.57 11.00
CA ASN A 220 -19.29 -7.71 11.85
C ASN A 220 -18.06 -8.18 12.64
N PHE A 221 -16.89 -8.18 12.00
CA PHE A 221 -15.64 -8.61 12.63
C PHE A 221 -15.22 -7.70 13.79
N VAL A 222 -15.41 -6.38 13.68
CA VAL A 222 -15.05 -5.42 14.75
C VAL A 222 -16.02 -5.46 15.94
N ASP A 223 -17.23 -5.98 15.77
CA ASP A 223 -18.25 -6.10 16.83
C ASP A 223 -18.09 -7.40 17.67
N ILE A 224 -17.31 -8.39 17.20
CA ILE A 224 -17.08 -9.68 17.87
C ILE A 224 -15.95 -9.60 18.94
N GLY A 225 -15.36 -8.41 19.16
CA GLY A 225 -14.20 -8.22 20.03
C GLY A 225 -14.43 -7.32 21.24
#